data_626cb355d979d283f1fd377b29e7fda5
#
_entry.id   626cb355d979d283f1fd377b29e7fda5
#
_cell.length_a   1.000
_cell.length_b   1.000
_cell.length_c   1.000
_cell.angle_alpha   90.00
_cell.angle_beta   90.00
_cell.angle_gamma   90.00
#
_symmetry.space_group_name_H-M   'P 1'
#
loop_
_entity.id
_entity.type
_entity.pdbx_description
1 polymer ?
#
loop_
_entity_poly.entity_id
_entity_poly.type
_entity_poly.pdbx_seq_one_letter_code
_entity_poly.pdbx_strand_id
1 'polypeptide(L)'
;AEACAMLDDPSGASVWLNIFRRNRIEGWQDVSYDQNTVIEEVRKERRRELCIEGHRWFDLRRYAVCRKAPLRKAIERVFAVYDWDSKMKFMRGEVFRLEIDDPAYVFSIPKSVLEFDTDMPDNVRPMRRLTEVINANFD
;
A
#
# COMPACT_ATOMS: atom_id res chain seq x y z
N ALA A 1 -12.95 13.16 2.38
CA ALA A 1 -12.65 12.75 1.00
C ALA A 1 -12.80 11.22 0.83
N GLU A 2 -12.13 10.37 1.64
CA GLU A 2 -12.20 8.89 1.45
C GLU A 2 -13.64 8.37 1.57
N ALA A 3 -14.41 8.82 2.56
CA ALA A 3 -15.80 8.41 2.73
C ALA A 3 -16.67 8.75 1.51
N CYS A 4 -16.55 9.98 0.98
CA CYS A 4 -17.26 10.38 -0.24
C CYS A 4 -16.87 9.50 -1.43
N ALA A 5 -15.58 9.28 -1.63
CA ALA A 5 -15.09 8.44 -2.72
C ALA A 5 -15.60 6.98 -2.62
N MET A 6 -15.74 6.44 -1.42
CA MET A 6 -16.29 5.10 -1.18
C MET A 6 -17.81 5.01 -1.36
N LEU A 7 -18.51 6.15 -1.23
CA LEU A 7 -19.97 6.27 -1.45
C LEU A 7 -20.33 6.67 -2.89
N ASP A 8 -19.37 6.63 -3.81
CA ASP A 8 -19.55 7.01 -5.21
C ASP A 8 -19.93 8.50 -5.40
N ASP A 9 -19.40 9.35 -4.51
CA ASP A 9 -19.47 10.82 -4.61
C ASP A 9 -18.09 11.41 -4.93
N PRO A 10 -17.66 11.40 -6.21
CA PRO A 10 -16.38 11.95 -6.60
C PRO A 10 -16.32 13.48 -6.46
N SER A 11 -17.46 14.15 -6.58
CA SER A 11 -17.56 15.60 -6.42
C SER A 11 -17.26 16.01 -4.98
N GLY A 12 -17.94 15.40 -4.01
CA GLY A 12 -17.68 15.64 -2.58
C GLY A 12 -16.26 15.25 -2.19
N ALA A 13 -15.75 14.15 -2.71
CA ALA A 13 -14.38 13.72 -2.47
C ALA A 13 -13.35 14.75 -3.02
N SER A 14 -13.59 15.28 -4.23
CA SER A 14 -12.73 16.30 -4.84
C SER A 14 -12.72 17.59 -4.03
N VAL A 15 -13.90 18.04 -3.56
CA VAL A 15 -14.01 19.23 -2.72
C VAL A 15 -13.15 19.11 -1.46
N TRP A 16 -13.29 18.00 -0.73
CA TRP A 16 -12.51 17.80 0.49
C TRP A 16 -11.02 17.66 0.23
N LEU A 17 -10.63 17.02 -0.87
CA LEU A 17 -9.23 16.88 -1.26
C LEU A 17 -8.61 18.24 -1.62
N ASN A 18 -9.35 19.08 -2.34
CA ASN A 18 -8.92 20.44 -2.71
C ASN A 18 -8.80 21.35 -1.48
N ILE A 19 -9.78 21.34 -0.58
CA ILE A 19 -9.71 22.10 0.68
C ILE A 19 -8.44 21.72 1.44
N PHE A 20 -8.14 20.44 1.54
CA PHE A 20 -6.96 19.96 2.22
C PHE A 20 -5.67 20.42 1.52
N ARG A 21 -5.56 20.26 0.19
CA ARG A 21 -4.37 20.59 -0.60
C ARG A 21 -4.10 22.09 -0.64
N ARG A 22 -5.12 22.94 -0.65
CA ARG A 22 -4.94 24.41 -0.54
C ARG A 22 -4.19 24.80 0.73
N ASN A 23 -4.36 24.07 1.83
CA ASN A 23 -3.67 24.34 3.08
C ASN A 23 -2.25 23.75 3.15
N ARG A 24 -1.88 22.91 2.18
CA ARG A 24 -0.58 22.21 2.16
C ARG A 24 0.31 22.61 0.99
N ILE A 25 -0.27 23.06 -0.11
CA ILE A 25 0.45 23.33 -1.36
C ILE A 25 0.17 24.79 -1.77
N GLU A 26 1.21 25.59 -1.75
CA GLU A 26 1.12 26.99 -2.21
C GLU A 26 0.72 27.04 -3.69
N GLY A 27 -0.22 27.92 -4.02
CA GLY A 27 -0.70 28.08 -5.39
C GLY A 27 -1.54 26.93 -5.93
N TRP A 28 -2.04 26.02 -5.04
CA TRP A 28 -2.88 24.92 -5.48
C TRP A 28 -4.07 25.39 -6.30
N GLN A 29 -4.25 24.77 -7.47
CA GLN A 29 -5.44 24.95 -8.31
C GLN A 29 -6.38 23.75 -8.10
N ASP A 30 -7.66 24.04 -7.92
CA ASP A 30 -8.66 23.00 -7.69
C ASP A 30 -8.78 22.06 -8.89
N VAL A 31 -8.88 20.79 -8.59
CA VAL A 31 -9.02 19.71 -9.56
C VAL A 31 -10.31 18.94 -9.29
N SER A 32 -11.09 18.70 -10.33
CA SER A 32 -12.22 17.77 -10.28
C SER A 32 -11.77 16.41 -10.78
N TYR A 33 -12.04 15.38 -10.01
CA TYR A 33 -11.67 14.01 -10.32
C TYR A 33 -12.90 13.16 -10.64
N ASP A 34 -12.76 12.21 -11.56
CA ASP A 34 -13.73 11.14 -11.72
C ASP A 34 -13.62 10.10 -10.58
N GLN A 35 -14.60 9.18 -10.52
CA GLN A 35 -14.69 8.20 -9.42
C GLN A 35 -13.44 7.33 -9.26
N ASN A 36 -12.82 6.88 -10.33
CA ASN A 36 -11.64 6.02 -10.26
C ASN A 36 -10.40 6.80 -9.85
N THR A 37 -10.24 7.97 -10.44
CA THR A 37 -9.10 8.85 -10.19
C THR A 37 -9.12 9.42 -8.78
N VAL A 38 -10.29 9.83 -8.26
CA VAL A 38 -10.40 10.42 -6.92
C VAL A 38 -10.00 9.43 -5.83
N ILE A 39 -10.35 8.16 -5.97
CA ILE A 39 -9.96 7.12 -5.01
C ILE A 39 -8.44 6.98 -4.94
N GLU A 40 -7.78 6.94 -6.10
CA GLU A 40 -6.32 6.87 -6.15
C GLU A 40 -5.66 8.10 -5.53
N GLU A 41 -6.18 9.28 -5.84
CA GLU A 41 -5.64 10.54 -5.30
C GLU A 41 -5.84 10.66 -3.78
N VAL A 42 -6.99 10.25 -3.27
CA VAL A 42 -7.25 10.19 -1.82
C VAL A 42 -6.30 9.21 -1.13
N ARG A 43 -6.06 8.03 -1.72
CA ARG A 43 -5.13 7.03 -1.17
C ARG A 43 -3.69 7.53 -1.19
N LYS A 44 -3.29 8.25 -2.25
CA LYS A 44 -1.97 8.90 -2.34
C LYS A 44 -1.81 9.98 -1.27
N GLU A 45 -2.84 10.83 -1.11
CA GLU A 45 -2.80 11.92 -0.14
C GLU A 45 -2.72 11.39 1.28
N ARG A 46 -3.56 10.40 1.61
CA ARG A 46 -3.53 9.73 2.90
C ARG A 46 -2.15 9.12 3.20
N ARG A 47 -1.49 8.53 2.20
CA ARG A 47 -0.13 8.00 2.35
C ARG A 47 0.89 9.08 2.65
N ARG A 48 0.75 10.28 2.06
CA ARG A 48 1.68 11.40 2.27
C ARG A 48 1.50 12.00 3.66
N GLU A 49 0.25 12.29 4.02
CA GLU A 49 -0.07 12.95 5.28
C GLU A 49 0.23 12.11 6.51
N LEU A 50 -0.12 10.83 6.45
CA LEU A 50 0.08 9.91 7.56
C LEU A 50 1.41 9.14 7.43
N CYS A 51 2.39 9.75 6.79
CA CYS A 51 3.72 9.18 6.66
C CYS A 51 4.37 9.09 8.05
N ILE A 52 4.96 7.92 8.35
CA ILE A 52 5.65 7.63 9.64
C ILE A 52 4.70 7.48 10.84
N GLU A 53 3.38 7.65 10.69
CA GLU A 53 2.41 7.49 11.76
C GLU A 53 1.91 6.03 11.97
N GLY A 54 2.47 5.06 11.28
CA GLY A 54 2.12 3.63 11.40
C GLY A 54 0.82 3.22 10.70
N HIS A 55 0.07 4.15 10.11
CA HIS A 55 -1.23 3.87 9.49
C HIS A 55 -1.15 3.07 8.18
N ARG A 56 -0.01 3.10 7.48
CA ARG A 56 0.12 2.55 6.13
C ARG A 56 -0.25 1.07 6.02
N TRP A 57 0.16 0.25 6.97
CA TRP A 57 -0.15 -1.18 6.97
C TRP A 57 -1.66 -1.43 7.09
N PHE A 58 -2.33 -0.72 7.99
CA PHE A 58 -3.77 -0.85 8.19
C PHE A 58 -4.56 -0.38 6.96
N ASP A 59 -4.12 0.70 6.30
CA ASP A 59 -4.72 1.16 5.05
C ASP A 59 -4.60 0.10 3.96
N LEU A 60 -3.43 -0.50 3.78
CA LEU A 60 -3.21 -1.55 2.79
C LEU A 60 -4.10 -2.77 3.04
N ARG A 61 -4.25 -3.18 4.32
CA ARG A 61 -5.19 -4.25 4.70
C ARG A 61 -6.63 -3.90 4.35
N ARG A 62 -7.08 -2.69 4.67
CA ARG A 62 -8.43 -2.23 4.32
C ARG A 62 -8.67 -2.26 2.82
N TYR A 63 -7.68 -1.87 2.03
CA TYR A 63 -7.79 -1.89 0.57
C TYR A 63 -7.84 -3.31 0.02
N ALA A 64 -7.09 -4.24 0.59
CA ALA A 64 -7.10 -5.64 0.18
C ALA A 64 -8.45 -6.34 0.42
N VAL A 65 -9.14 -6.02 1.53
CA VAL A 65 -10.45 -6.60 1.89
C VAL A 65 -11.63 -5.70 1.53
N CYS A 66 -11.43 -4.66 0.73
CA CYS A 66 -12.50 -3.75 0.34
C CYS A 66 -13.64 -4.50 -0.34
N ARG A 67 -14.89 -4.23 0.06
CA ARG A 67 -16.07 -4.90 -0.49
C ARG A 67 -16.33 -4.55 -1.96
N LYS A 68 -15.91 -3.35 -2.40
CA LYS A 68 -16.00 -2.94 -3.80
C LYS A 68 -14.83 -3.54 -4.58
N ALA A 69 -15.07 -4.59 -5.34
CA ALA A 69 -14.03 -5.31 -6.09
C ALA A 69 -13.08 -4.42 -6.92
N PRO A 70 -13.53 -3.37 -7.62
CA PRO A 70 -12.63 -2.49 -8.36
C PRO A 70 -11.64 -1.72 -7.48
N LEU A 71 -11.93 -1.60 -6.18
CA LEU A 71 -11.10 -0.88 -5.20
C LEU A 71 -10.12 -1.80 -4.47
N ARG A 72 -10.28 -3.11 -4.59
CA ARG A 72 -9.31 -4.09 -4.08
C ARG A 72 -8.01 -3.99 -4.88
N LYS A 73 -6.91 -4.06 -4.17
CA LYS A 73 -5.58 -4.06 -4.80
C LYS A 73 -4.66 -5.04 -4.12
N ALA A 74 -4.01 -5.85 -4.91
CA ALA A 74 -2.78 -6.53 -4.50
C ALA A 74 -1.69 -5.48 -4.20
N ILE A 75 -0.79 -5.82 -3.29
CA ILE A 75 0.36 -4.98 -2.98
C ILE A 75 1.56 -5.53 -3.72
N GLU A 76 2.18 -4.70 -4.51
CA GLU A 76 3.43 -5.02 -5.18
C GLU A 76 4.55 -4.14 -4.65
N ARG A 77 5.70 -4.73 -4.43
CA ARG A 77 6.92 -4.05 -4.01
C ARG A 77 8.11 -4.56 -4.78
N VAL A 78 8.88 -3.63 -5.26
CA VAL A 78 10.18 -3.89 -5.85
C VAL A 78 11.24 -3.70 -4.77
N PHE A 79 11.98 -4.75 -4.49
CA PHE A 79 13.14 -4.70 -3.63
C PHE A 79 14.38 -4.51 -4.51
N ALA A 80 15.03 -3.38 -4.38
CA ALA A 80 16.22 -3.05 -5.15
C ALA A 80 17.44 -3.77 -4.57
N VAL A 81 18.11 -4.57 -5.37
CA VAL A 81 19.35 -5.24 -5.01
C VAL A 81 20.51 -4.46 -5.60
N TYR A 82 21.45 -4.10 -4.75
CA TYR A 82 22.64 -3.34 -5.11
C TYR A 82 23.88 -4.21 -4.95
N ASP A 83 24.86 -3.98 -5.83
CA ASP A 83 26.19 -4.54 -5.64
C ASP A 83 26.94 -3.73 -4.57
N TRP A 84 27.29 -4.40 -3.47
CA TRP A 84 27.97 -3.78 -2.35
C TRP A 84 29.40 -3.36 -2.70
N ASP A 85 30.10 -4.13 -3.53
CA ASP A 85 31.48 -3.92 -3.89
C ASP A 85 31.67 -2.82 -4.96
N SER A 86 30.63 -2.57 -5.77
CA SER A 86 30.64 -1.61 -6.87
C SER A 86 29.99 -0.28 -6.53
N LYS A 87 30.27 0.30 -5.37
CA LYS A 87 29.74 1.61 -4.91
C LYS A 87 28.22 1.69 -4.94
N MET A 88 27.53 0.64 -4.49
CA MET A 88 26.08 0.57 -4.45
C MET A 88 25.42 0.67 -5.83
N LYS A 89 26.04 0.10 -6.86
CA LYS A 89 25.45 0.06 -8.18
C LYS A 89 24.21 -0.83 -8.18
N PHE A 90 23.11 -0.33 -8.71
CA PHE A 90 21.88 -1.12 -8.85
C PHE A 90 22.11 -2.33 -9.74
N MET A 91 21.78 -3.52 -9.28
CA MET A 91 21.92 -4.77 -10.03
C MET A 91 20.60 -5.22 -10.65
N ARG A 92 19.58 -5.34 -9.80
CA ARG A 92 18.27 -5.82 -10.21
C ARG A 92 17.19 -5.38 -9.23
N GLY A 93 15.95 -5.39 -9.69
CA GLY A 93 14.77 -5.30 -8.85
C GLY A 93 14.15 -6.67 -8.64
N GLU A 94 13.86 -7.04 -7.42
CA GLU A 94 13.12 -8.24 -7.07
C GLU A 94 11.68 -7.88 -6.72
N VAL A 95 10.71 -8.37 -7.48
CA VAL A 95 9.31 -8.03 -7.32
C VAL A 95 8.64 -9.05 -6.40
N PHE A 96 8.08 -8.56 -5.31
CA PHE A 96 7.27 -9.35 -4.37
C PHE A 96 5.84 -8.85 -4.41
N ARG A 97 4.91 -9.78 -4.52
CA ARG A 97 3.48 -9.48 -4.58
C ARG A 97 2.73 -10.13 -3.42
N LEU A 98 1.86 -9.35 -2.81
CA LEU A 98 0.91 -9.77 -1.81
C LEU A 98 -0.48 -9.73 -2.47
N GLU A 99 -1.04 -10.90 -2.72
CA GLU A 99 -2.33 -11.02 -3.40
C GLU A 99 -3.49 -10.52 -2.53
N ILE A 100 -4.65 -10.33 -3.16
CA ILE A 100 -5.89 -10.03 -2.44
C ILE A 100 -6.24 -11.23 -1.57
N ASP A 101 -6.68 -10.97 -0.34
CA ASP A 101 -7.03 -11.99 0.66
C ASP A 101 -5.88 -12.93 1.05
N ASP A 102 -4.64 -12.53 0.82
CA ASP A 102 -3.45 -13.31 1.18
C ASP A 102 -3.36 -13.50 2.71
N PRO A 103 -3.10 -14.74 3.19
CA PRO A 103 -2.96 -15.00 4.63
C PRO A 103 -1.92 -14.14 5.34
N ALA A 104 -0.92 -13.65 4.61
CA ALA A 104 0.13 -12.81 5.19
C ALA A 104 -0.32 -11.37 5.54
N TYR A 105 -1.56 -10.99 5.26
CA TYR A 105 -2.14 -9.78 5.86
C TYR A 105 -2.33 -9.90 7.37
N VAL A 106 -2.34 -11.12 7.91
CA VAL A 106 -2.33 -11.38 9.34
C VAL A 106 -0.90 -11.69 9.78
N PHE A 107 -0.42 -11.03 10.83
CA PHE A 107 0.89 -11.34 11.38
C PHE A 107 0.88 -12.71 12.07
N SER A 108 2.01 -13.42 12.00
CA SER A 108 2.24 -14.59 12.83
C SER A 108 2.21 -14.20 14.31
N ILE A 109 1.75 -15.12 15.15
CA ILE A 109 1.80 -14.95 16.59
C ILE A 109 3.26 -14.99 17.04
N PRO A 110 3.69 -14.09 17.95
CA PRO A 110 5.06 -14.13 18.47
C PRO A 110 5.40 -15.51 19.02
N LYS A 111 6.59 -16.01 18.68
CA LYS A 111 7.03 -17.34 19.08
C LYS A 111 6.98 -17.57 20.61
N SER A 112 7.32 -16.54 21.39
CA SER A 112 7.22 -16.56 22.84
C SER A 112 5.80 -16.79 23.37
N VAL A 113 4.77 -16.35 22.63
CA VAL A 113 3.37 -16.59 23.01
C VAL A 113 2.98 -18.03 22.69
N LEU A 114 3.37 -18.56 21.52
CA LEU A 114 3.13 -19.94 21.14
C LEU A 114 3.88 -20.95 22.03
N GLU A 115 5.05 -20.58 22.55
CA GLU A 115 5.79 -21.38 23.52
C GLU A 115 5.13 -21.42 24.90
N PHE A 116 4.39 -20.36 25.25
CA PHE A 116 3.63 -20.29 26.50
C PHE A 116 2.29 -21.03 26.41
N ASP A 117 1.60 -20.92 25.29
CA ASP A 117 0.33 -21.60 25.02
C ASP A 117 0.48 -22.49 23.79
N THR A 118 0.81 -23.77 24.04
CA THR A 118 1.09 -24.77 22.99
C THR A 118 -0.14 -25.19 22.20
N ASP A 119 -1.34 -24.93 22.72
CA ASP A 119 -2.61 -25.27 22.07
C ASP A 119 -3.10 -24.14 21.15
N MET A 120 -2.45 -22.97 21.18
CA MET A 120 -2.79 -21.83 20.32
C MET A 120 -2.34 -22.08 18.89
N PRO A 121 -3.26 -22.07 17.90
CA PRO A 121 -2.89 -22.20 16.50
C PRO A 121 -2.19 -20.95 15.99
N ASP A 122 -1.06 -21.08 15.31
CA ASP A 122 -0.41 -19.95 14.65
C ASP A 122 -1.12 -19.57 13.35
N ASN A 123 -0.99 -18.30 12.97
CA ASN A 123 -1.40 -17.80 11.67
C ASN A 123 -0.37 -18.24 10.62
N VAL A 124 -0.71 -19.28 9.86
CA VAL A 124 0.19 -19.79 8.83
C VAL A 124 0.43 -18.73 7.75
N ARG A 125 1.69 -18.37 7.58
CA ARG A 125 2.13 -17.42 6.55
C ARG A 125 2.96 -18.17 5.51
N PRO A 126 2.49 -18.27 4.26
CA PRO A 126 3.27 -18.91 3.22
C PRO A 126 4.57 -18.14 2.96
N MET A 127 5.63 -18.87 2.64
CA MET A 127 6.89 -18.25 2.22
C MET A 127 6.65 -17.41 0.95
N ARG A 128 7.13 -16.18 0.96
CA ARG A 128 7.03 -15.29 -0.20
C ARG A 128 7.91 -15.81 -1.32
N ARG A 129 7.30 -15.98 -2.48
CA ARG A 129 8.04 -16.28 -3.71
C ARG A 129 8.30 -14.99 -4.47
N LEU A 130 9.46 -14.93 -5.07
CA LEU A 130 9.80 -13.93 -6.05
C LEU A 130 8.84 -14.06 -7.23
N THR A 131 8.18 -12.96 -7.61
CA THR A 131 7.23 -12.95 -8.73
C THR A 131 7.95 -12.65 -10.04
N GLU A 132 8.88 -11.70 -10.02
CA GLU A 132 9.57 -11.22 -11.20
C GLU A 132 10.94 -10.64 -10.83
N VAL A 133 11.90 -10.71 -11.76
CA VAL A 133 13.20 -10.03 -11.67
C VAL A 133 13.29 -8.99 -12.76
N ILE A 134 13.47 -7.74 -12.37
CA ILE A 134 13.74 -6.62 -13.27
C ILE A 134 15.25 -6.41 -13.30
N ASN A 135 15.90 -6.83 -14.38
CA ASN A 135 17.33 -6.63 -14.56
C ASN A 135 17.65 -5.16 -14.88
N ALA A 136 18.78 -4.68 -14.42
CA ALA A 136 19.29 -3.40 -14.86
C ALA A 136 19.78 -3.56 -16.31
N ASN A 137 19.09 -2.93 -17.26
CA ASN A 137 19.61 -2.75 -18.59
C ASN A 137 20.61 -1.59 -18.51
N PHE A 138 21.87 -1.92 -18.55
CA PHE A 138 22.96 -0.94 -18.72
C PHE A 138 23.27 -0.90 -20.22
N ASP A 139 22.60 -0.02 -20.93
CA ASP A 139 23.07 0.44 -22.24
C ASP A 139 24.07 1.59 -22.05
#